data_19788bd88b6831192a3a446ed7e8a898
#
_entry.id   19788bd88b6831192a3a446ed7e8a898
#
_cell.length_a   1.000
_cell.length_b   1.000
_cell.length_c   1.000
_cell.angle_alpha   90.00
_cell.angle_beta   90.00
_cell.angle_gamma   90.00
#
_symmetry.space_group_name_H-M   'P 1'
#
loop_
_entity.id
_entity.type
_entity.pdbx_description
1 polymer ?
#
loop_
_entity_poly.entity_id
_entity_poly.type
_entity_poly.pdbx_seq_one_letter_code
_entity_poly.pdbx_strand_id
1 'polypeptide(L)'
;DVAQSVTGVILGIFLFCHMAFTSSVQISKDLFANLINTSGGMFMFAEEQAWLHVVFVGFITLCVVIHAFCALRRFPTSYHQLRDIKAHYKMLRHEDTTLWMVQLVTAFLLFIFVFPHLISMLCNPHGFDVNLIGVHTHHMGMIYTFVFLVITELHGMIGLYRLAVKWDIFAKNPETDIIDQRNGDRAGLR
;
A
#
# COMPACT_ATOMS: atom_id res chain seq x y z
N ASP A 1 4.96 11.02 -12.98
CA ASP A 1 4.62 9.60 -13.03
C ASP A 1 5.67 8.68 -12.37
N VAL A 2 6.97 8.96 -12.53
CA VAL A 2 8.04 8.19 -11.88
C VAL A 2 7.96 8.33 -10.35
N ALA A 3 7.84 9.54 -9.84
CA ALA A 3 7.76 9.80 -8.39
C ALA A 3 6.58 9.04 -7.75
N GLN A 4 5.41 9.01 -8.38
CA GLN A 4 4.26 8.24 -7.92
C GLN A 4 4.53 6.73 -7.91
N SER A 5 5.24 6.22 -8.94
CA SER A 5 5.59 4.80 -9.01
C SER A 5 6.61 4.42 -7.94
N VAL A 6 7.67 5.21 -7.77
CA VAL A 6 8.71 4.97 -6.76
C VAL A 6 8.14 5.01 -5.35
N THR A 7 7.38 6.06 -5.01
CA THR A 7 6.73 6.14 -3.70
C THR A 7 5.71 5.03 -3.50
N GLY A 8 4.99 4.61 -4.55
CA GLY A 8 4.07 3.48 -4.50
C GLY A 8 4.77 2.15 -4.20
N VAL A 9 5.97 1.90 -4.77
CA VAL A 9 6.77 0.70 -4.45
C VAL A 9 7.24 0.74 -3.00
N ILE A 10 7.80 1.88 -2.57
CA ILE A 10 8.29 2.05 -1.19
C ILE A 10 7.16 1.79 -0.20
N LEU A 11 5.99 2.41 -0.41
CA LEU A 11 4.82 2.24 0.44
C LEU A 11 4.27 0.81 0.40
N GLY A 12 4.30 0.14 -0.76
CA GLY A 12 3.89 -1.25 -0.90
C GLY A 12 4.79 -2.20 -0.11
N ILE A 13 6.11 -2.07 -0.25
CA ILE A 13 7.08 -2.85 0.53
C ILE A 13 6.90 -2.59 2.03
N PHE A 14 6.78 -1.32 2.41
CA PHE A 14 6.51 -0.94 3.79
C PHE A 14 5.23 -1.60 4.30
N LEU A 15 4.15 -1.56 3.53
CA LEU A 15 2.86 -2.15 3.91
C LEU A 15 3.01 -3.65 4.19
N PHE A 16 3.65 -4.43 3.31
CA PHE A 16 3.90 -5.85 3.53
C PHE A 16 4.70 -6.12 4.80
N CYS A 17 5.78 -5.39 5.01
CA CYS A 17 6.59 -5.51 6.23
C CYS A 17 5.79 -5.12 7.47
N HIS A 18 5.01 -4.04 7.39
CA HIS A 18 4.17 -3.55 8.47
C HIS A 18 3.07 -4.55 8.84
N MET A 19 2.42 -5.14 7.86
CA MET A 19 1.39 -6.16 8.08
C MET A 19 1.99 -7.44 8.68
N ALA A 20 3.14 -7.92 8.19
CA ALA A 20 3.83 -9.05 8.78
C ALA A 20 4.23 -8.78 10.23
N PHE A 21 4.75 -7.58 10.48
CA PHE A 21 5.13 -7.11 11.80
C PHE A 21 3.92 -7.09 12.76
N THR A 22 2.84 -6.43 12.39
CA THR A 22 1.64 -6.31 13.25
C THR A 22 0.93 -7.65 13.43
N SER A 23 0.94 -8.53 12.42
CA SER A 23 0.37 -9.88 12.52
C SER A 23 1.15 -10.81 13.44
N SER A 24 2.42 -10.52 13.73
CA SER A 24 3.24 -11.34 14.61
C SER A 24 2.68 -11.44 16.04
N VAL A 25 1.89 -10.46 16.49
CA VAL A 25 1.19 -10.50 17.78
C VAL A 25 0.23 -11.68 17.90
N GLN A 26 -0.31 -12.16 16.79
CA GLN A 26 -1.23 -13.32 16.76
C GLN A 26 -0.47 -14.64 16.95
N ILE A 27 0.82 -14.67 16.62
CA ILE A 27 1.68 -15.85 16.79
C ILE A 27 2.17 -15.91 18.24
N SER A 28 2.77 -14.83 18.73
CA SER A 28 3.26 -14.71 20.11
C SER A 28 3.47 -13.25 20.49
N LYS A 29 3.04 -12.90 21.71
CA LYS A 29 3.30 -11.57 22.28
C LYS A 29 4.80 -11.32 22.47
N ASP A 30 5.56 -12.36 22.82
CA ASP A 30 7.02 -12.24 22.98
C ASP A 30 7.72 -12.02 21.64
N LEU A 31 7.29 -12.69 20.57
CA LEU A 31 7.79 -12.43 19.22
C LEU A 31 7.53 -10.99 18.81
N PHE A 32 6.32 -10.50 19.02
CA PHE A 32 5.95 -9.13 18.69
C PHE A 32 6.77 -8.12 19.51
N ALA A 33 6.93 -8.34 20.82
CA ALA A 33 7.76 -7.50 21.69
C ALA A 33 9.23 -7.47 21.24
N ASN A 34 9.79 -8.63 20.86
CA ASN A 34 11.16 -8.70 20.35
C ASN A 34 11.32 -7.95 19.02
N LEU A 35 10.33 -8.03 18.13
CA LEU A 35 10.35 -7.27 16.87
C LEU A 35 10.24 -5.77 17.11
N ILE A 36 9.39 -5.33 18.05
CA ILE A 36 9.31 -3.92 18.48
C ILE A 36 10.68 -3.44 18.99
N ASN A 37 11.25 -4.15 19.94
CA ASN A 37 12.52 -3.79 20.53
C ASN A 37 13.64 -3.70 19.46
N THR A 38 13.67 -4.66 18.55
CA THR A 38 14.61 -4.65 17.43
C THR A 38 14.40 -3.44 16.52
N SER A 39 13.15 -3.13 16.18
CA SER A 39 12.82 -1.98 15.32
C SER A 39 13.06 -0.64 16.02
N GLY A 40 12.93 -0.58 17.35
CA GLY A 40 13.26 0.58 18.18
C GLY A 40 14.75 0.84 18.32
N GLY A 41 15.58 0.00 17.71
CA GLY A 41 17.05 0.16 17.70
C GLY A 41 17.76 -0.44 18.91
N MET A 42 17.08 -1.23 19.76
CA MET A 42 17.70 -1.86 20.93
C MET A 42 18.82 -2.84 20.58
N PHE A 43 18.90 -3.31 19.34
CA PHE A 43 20.02 -4.13 18.87
C PHE A 43 21.31 -3.32 18.70
N MET A 44 21.24 -1.99 18.52
CA MET A 44 22.38 -1.08 18.39
C MET A 44 22.60 -0.21 19.63
N PHE A 45 21.52 0.09 20.35
CA PHE A 45 21.49 0.96 21.51
C PHE A 45 20.94 0.17 22.69
N ALA A 46 21.47 0.39 23.88
CA ALA A 46 21.03 -0.33 25.09
C ALA A 46 19.57 0.00 25.51
N GLU A 47 19.03 1.08 24.97
CA GLU A 47 17.69 1.57 25.25
C GLU A 47 16.93 1.90 23.96
N GLU A 48 15.61 1.93 24.04
CA GLU A 48 14.72 2.33 22.95
C GLU A 48 14.97 3.80 22.56
N GLN A 49 15.12 4.04 21.27
CA GLN A 49 15.40 5.35 20.71
C GLN A 49 14.17 5.94 20.02
N ALA A 50 13.40 6.74 20.74
CA ALA A 50 12.18 7.40 20.20
C ALA A 50 12.45 8.23 18.92
N TRP A 51 13.65 8.81 18.78
CA TRP A 51 13.99 9.60 17.59
C TRP A 51 14.08 8.75 16.32
N LEU A 52 14.50 7.48 16.41
CA LEU A 52 14.51 6.55 15.24
C LEU A 52 13.10 6.34 14.74
N HIS A 53 12.15 6.13 15.64
CA HIS A 53 10.73 5.99 15.29
C HIS A 53 10.21 7.25 14.59
N VAL A 54 10.46 8.43 15.17
CA VAL A 54 10.01 9.71 14.59
C VAL A 54 10.58 9.92 13.19
N VAL A 55 11.87 9.65 12.99
CA VAL A 55 12.53 9.75 11.68
C VAL A 55 11.91 8.77 10.68
N PHE A 56 11.71 7.52 11.09
CA PHE A 56 11.14 6.49 10.22
C PHE A 56 9.68 6.81 9.83
N VAL A 57 8.83 7.12 10.81
CA VAL A 57 7.42 7.50 10.55
C VAL A 57 7.35 8.80 9.75
N GLY A 58 8.24 9.76 10.02
CA GLY A 58 8.38 10.99 9.25
C GLY A 58 8.72 10.73 7.79
N PHE A 59 9.64 9.81 7.51
CA PHE A 59 9.97 9.38 6.15
C PHE A 59 8.79 8.73 5.44
N ILE A 60 8.08 7.81 6.09
CA ILE A 60 6.87 7.18 5.52
C ILE A 60 5.79 8.23 5.27
N THR A 61 5.58 9.16 6.22
CA THR A 61 4.63 10.28 6.07
C THR A 61 4.97 11.12 4.83
N LEU A 62 6.24 11.45 4.64
CA LEU A 62 6.70 12.20 3.46
C LEU A 62 6.41 11.42 2.17
N CYS A 63 6.67 10.11 2.14
CA CYS A 63 6.34 9.26 1.00
C CYS A 63 4.82 9.25 0.71
N VAL A 64 3.97 9.15 1.75
CA VAL A 64 2.50 9.22 1.61
C VAL A 64 2.08 10.56 1.03
N VAL A 65 2.61 11.67 1.53
CA VAL A 65 2.27 13.03 1.04
C VAL A 65 2.66 13.19 -0.42
N ILE A 66 3.88 12.80 -0.80
CA ILE A 66 4.34 12.88 -2.20
C ILE A 66 3.46 11.98 -3.09
N HIS A 67 3.19 10.75 -2.66
CA HIS A 67 2.35 9.80 -3.39
C HIS A 67 0.94 10.35 -3.62
N ALA A 68 0.30 10.84 -2.56
CA ALA A 68 -1.04 11.43 -2.61
C ALA A 68 -1.06 12.68 -3.50
N PHE A 69 -0.07 13.57 -3.37
CA PHE A 69 0.03 14.77 -4.21
C PHE A 69 0.16 14.42 -5.69
N CYS A 70 0.99 13.43 -6.04
CA CYS A 70 1.10 12.95 -7.41
C CYS A 70 -0.20 12.31 -7.92
N ALA A 71 -0.94 11.62 -7.04
CA ALA A 71 -2.22 11.00 -7.38
C ALA A 71 -3.34 12.02 -7.58
N LEU A 72 -3.39 13.09 -6.79
CA LEU A 72 -4.40 14.15 -6.87
C LEU A 72 -4.50 14.79 -8.25
N ARG A 73 -3.39 14.82 -9.02
CA ARG A 73 -3.40 15.32 -10.41
C ARG A 73 -4.33 14.52 -11.34
N ARG A 74 -4.71 13.30 -10.96
CA ARG A 74 -5.56 12.39 -11.76
C ARG A 74 -7.00 12.36 -11.28
N PHE A 75 -7.29 13.07 -10.21
CA PHE A 75 -8.67 13.18 -9.71
C PHE A 75 -9.50 14.09 -10.63
N PRO A 76 -10.76 13.72 -10.89
CA PRO A 76 -11.66 14.59 -11.62
C PRO A 76 -11.91 15.89 -10.83
N THR A 77 -11.56 17.02 -11.41
CA THR A 77 -11.69 18.34 -10.78
C THR A 77 -13.02 19.01 -11.12
N SER A 78 -13.79 18.45 -12.09
CA SER A 78 -15.08 19.00 -12.49
C SER A 78 -16.18 17.94 -12.52
N TYR A 79 -17.41 18.38 -12.34
CA TYR A 79 -18.58 17.52 -12.47
C TYR A 79 -18.70 16.88 -13.86
N HIS A 80 -18.31 17.59 -14.92
CA HIS A 80 -18.29 17.06 -16.28
C HIS A 80 -17.33 15.86 -16.41
N GLN A 81 -16.11 15.98 -15.90
CA GLN A 81 -15.15 14.88 -15.91
C GLN A 81 -15.68 13.67 -15.12
N LEU A 82 -16.29 13.88 -13.97
CA LEU A 82 -16.89 12.80 -13.18
C LEU A 82 -18.01 12.10 -13.94
N ARG A 83 -18.86 12.86 -14.63
CA ARG A 83 -19.96 12.33 -15.47
C ARG A 83 -19.42 11.52 -16.65
N ASP A 84 -18.37 12.03 -17.30
CA ASP A 84 -17.75 11.37 -18.45
C ASP A 84 -17.07 10.07 -18.04
N ILE A 85 -16.36 10.04 -16.91
CA ILE A 85 -15.81 8.83 -16.30
C ILE A 85 -16.92 7.80 -16.04
N LYS A 86 -18.06 8.25 -15.48
CA LYS A 86 -19.19 7.38 -15.18
C LYS A 86 -19.85 6.81 -16.43
N ALA A 87 -19.91 7.61 -17.51
CA ALA A 87 -20.42 7.19 -18.82
C ALA A 87 -19.48 6.15 -19.46
N HIS A 88 -18.16 6.40 -19.46
CA HIS A 88 -17.17 5.46 -19.95
C HIS A 88 -17.17 4.14 -19.18
N TYR A 89 -17.29 4.18 -17.84
CA TYR A 89 -17.39 2.98 -17.01
C TYR A 89 -18.59 2.10 -17.41
N LYS A 90 -19.74 2.71 -17.65
CA LYS A 90 -20.95 1.99 -18.09
C LYS A 90 -20.81 1.38 -19.49
N MET A 91 -20.09 2.06 -20.38
CA MET A 91 -19.94 1.65 -21.78
C MET A 91 -18.91 0.53 -21.97
N LEU A 92 -17.76 0.63 -21.30
CA LEU A 92 -16.64 -0.28 -21.53
C LEU A 92 -16.73 -1.58 -20.74
N ARG A 93 -17.34 -1.60 -19.55
CA ARG A 93 -17.43 -2.77 -18.63
C ARG A 93 -16.14 -3.60 -18.57
N HIS A 94 -14.97 -2.93 -18.73
CA HIS A 94 -13.68 -3.57 -18.76
C HIS A 94 -13.15 -3.72 -17.33
N GLU A 95 -12.46 -4.84 -17.03
CA GLU A 95 -11.92 -5.12 -15.70
C GLU A 95 -10.95 -4.04 -15.23
N ASP A 96 -10.07 -3.57 -16.09
CA ASP A 96 -9.09 -2.51 -15.78
C ASP A 96 -9.76 -1.19 -15.38
N THR A 97 -10.89 -0.86 -16.00
CA THR A 97 -11.66 0.33 -15.64
C THR A 97 -12.30 0.19 -14.26
N THR A 98 -12.75 -1.02 -13.92
CA THR A 98 -13.29 -1.32 -12.60
C THR A 98 -12.21 -1.23 -11.53
N LEU A 99 -11.05 -1.84 -11.76
CA LEU A 99 -9.90 -1.76 -10.86
C LEU A 99 -9.44 -0.31 -10.65
N TRP A 100 -9.42 0.49 -11.73
CA TRP A 100 -9.10 1.91 -11.63
C TRP A 100 -10.10 2.67 -10.75
N MET A 101 -11.40 2.39 -10.90
CA MET A 101 -12.44 3.03 -10.09
C MET A 101 -12.33 2.65 -8.61
N VAL A 102 -12.12 1.36 -8.32
CA VAL A 102 -11.90 0.87 -6.95
C VAL A 102 -10.68 1.56 -6.33
N GLN A 103 -9.57 1.66 -7.08
CA GLN A 103 -8.37 2.33 -6.61
C GLN A 103 -8.59 3.82 -6.34
N LEU A 104 -9.39 4.50 -7.16
CA LEU A 104 -9.75 5.91 -6.96
C LEU A 104 -10.55 6.11 -5.68
N VAL A 105 -11.58 5.29 -5.46
CA VAL A 105 -12.43 5.36 -4.27
C VAL A 105 -11.63 5.02 -3.01
N THR A 106 -10.84 3.95 -3.06
CA THR A 106 -9.99 3.55 -1.92
C THR A 106 -8.91 4.59 -1.61
N ALA A 107 -8.34 5.27 -2.62
CA ALA A 107 -7.41 6.38 -2.41
C ALA A 107 -8.05 7.54 -1.64
N PHE A 108 -9.28 7.90 -2.00
CA PHE A 108 -10.02 8.95 -1.30
C PHE A 108 -10.33 8.56 0.16
N LEU A 109 -10.76 7.33 0.38
CA LEU A 109 -11.00 6.82 1.73
C LEU A 109 -9.70 6.76 2.55
N LEU A 110 -8.59 6.28 1.96
CA LEU A 110 -7.29 6.27 2.62
C LEU A 110 -6.84 7.66 3.05
N PHE A 111 -7.13 8.69 2.27
CA PHE A 111 -6.81 10.05 2.65
C PHE A 111 -7.45 10.43 4.01
N ILE A 112 -8.66 9.93 4.27
CA ILE A 112 -9.36 10.18 5.53
C ILE A 112 -8.78 9.32 6.68
N PHE A 113 -8.42 8.06 6.40
CA PHE A 113 -8.03 7.10 7.44
C PHE A 113 -6.53 7.14 7.78
N VAL A 114 -5.65 7.38 6.79
CA VAL A 114 -4.20 7.30 6.99
C VAL A 114 -3.66 8.47 7.82
N PHE A 115 -4.20 9.69 7.66
CA PHE A 115 -3.69 10.85 8.38
C PHE A 115 -3.86 10.77 9.90
N PRO A 116 -5.04 10.42 10.45
CA PRO A 116 -5.19 10.20 11.88
C PRO A 116 -4.23 9.13 12.42
N HIS A 117 -4.02 8.05 11.65
CA HIS A 117 -3.08 7.00 12.00
C HIS A 117 -1.64 7.53 12.09
N LEU A 118 -1.16 8.23 11.06
CA LEU A 118 0.19 8.79 11.02
C LEU A 118 0.41 9.85 12.10
N ILE A 119 -0.56 10.73 12.33
CA ILE A 119 -0.50 11.73 13.39
C ILE A 119 -0.39 11.06 14.76
N SER A 120 -1.20 10.02 15.00
CA SER A 120 -1.16 9.26 16.23
C SER A 120 0.23 8.65 16.47
N MET A 121 0.85 8.08 15.43
CA MET A 121 2.19 7.49 15.51
C MET A 121 3.28 8.54 15.78
N LEU A 122 3.19 9.71 15.16
CA LEU A 122 4.14 10.81 15.37
C LEU A 122 4.01 11.46 16.76
N CYS A 123 2.78 11.55 17.27
CA CYS A 123 2.53 12.17 18.59
C CYS A 123 2.84 11.23 19.77
N ASN A 124 2.99 9.92 19.53
CA ASN A 124 3.26 8.93 20.57
C ASN A 124 4.53 8.12 20.27
N PRO A 125 5.70 8.74 20.24
CA PRO A 125 6.96 8.08 19.84
C PRO A 125 7.43 6.99 20.82
N HIS A 126 6.92 6.99 22.05
CA HIS A 126 7.19 5.98 23.09
C HIS A 126 6.06 4.93 23.19
N GLY A 127 5.12 4.93 22.24
CA GLY A 127 3.91 4.09 22.27
C GLY A 127 4.10 2.65 21.81
N PHE A 128 5.33 2.11 21.84
CA PHE A 128 5.61 0.73 21.43
C PHE A 128 5.35 -0.34 22.50
N ASP A 129 4.82 0.03 23.68
CA ASP A 129 4.38 -0.98 24.64
C ASP A 129 3.20 -1.78 24.02
N VAL A 130 3.36 -3.10 24.01
CA VAL A 130 2.36 -4.06 23.51
C VAL A 130 0.99 -3.84 24.13
N ASN A 131 0.96 -3.45 25.42
CA ASN A 131 -0.27 -3.16 26.15
C ASN A 131 -0.90 -1.83 25.68
N LEU A 132 -0.09 -0.81 25.43
CA LEU A 132 -0.55 0.49 24.91
C LEU A 132 -1.08 0.37 23.48
N ILE A 133 -0.46 -0.44 22.63
CA ILE A 133 -0.96 -0.70 21.27
C ILE A 133 -2.34 -1.37 21.32
N GLY A 134 -2.53 -2.35 22.21
CA GLY A 134 -3.82 -2.99 22.41
C GLY A 134 -4.91 -2.01 22.88
N VAL A 135 -4.59 -1.16 23.86
CA VAL A 135 -5.48 -0.10 24.36
C VAL A 135 -5.79 0.92 23.26
N HIS A 136 -4.78 1.35 22.50
CA HIS A 136 -4.95 2.31 21.40
C HIS A 136 -5.87 1.77 20.31
N THR A 137 -5.68 0.52 19.91
CA THR A 137 -6.54 -0.15 18.91
C THR A 137 -7.98 -0.28 19.43
N HIS A 138 -8.16 -0.56 20.71
CA HIS A 138 -9.48 -0.63 21.33
C HIS A 138 -10.16 0.75 21.39
N HIS A 139 -9.41 1.81 21.70
CA HIS A 139 -9.93 3.19 21.72
C HIS A 139 -10.26 3.73 20.34
N MET A 140 -9.44 3.42 19.32
CA MET A 140 -9.72 3.80 17.92
C MET A 140 -10.91 3.05 17.32
N GLY A 141 -11.37 1.99 18.00
CA GLY A 141 -12.47 1.15 17.57
C GLY A 141 -12.05 0.07 16.57
N MET A 142 -12.42 -1.16 16.89
CA MET A 142 -12.13 -2.33 16.04
C MET A 142 -12.71 -2.16 14.63
N ILE A 143 -13.85 -1.50 14.49
CA ILE A 143 -14.50 -1.25 13.20
C ILE A 143 -13.64 -0.32 12.35
N TYR A 144 -13.12 0.79 12.93
CA TYR A 144 -12.21 1.69 12.23
C TYR A 144 -10.98 0.95 11.72
N THR A 145 -10.33 0.17 12.58
CA THR A 145 -9.12 -0.59 12.23
C THR A 145 -9.39 -1.61 11.13
N PHE A 146 -10.52 -2.33 11.21
CA PHE A 146 -10.91 -3.30 10.20
C PHE A 146 -11.18 -2.65 8.83
N VAL A 147 -11.96 -1.56 8.82
CA VAL A 147 -12.27 -0.81 7.58
C VAL A 147 -10.99 -0.24 6.97
N PHE A 148 -10.12 0.35 7.80
CA PHE A 148 -8.84 0.88 7.36
C PHE A 148 -7.95 -0.21 6.76
N LEU A 149 -7.87 -1.38 7.38
CA LEU A 149 -7.15 -2.54 6.87
C LEU A 149 -7.63 -2.94 5.47
N VAL A 150 -8.94 -3.17 5.32
CA VAL A 150 -9.53 -3.60 4.03
C VAL A 150 -9.28 -2.57 2.93
N ILE A 151 -9.45 -1.28 3.22
CA ILE A 151 -9.21 -0.21 2.25
C ILE A 151 -7.73 -0.16 1.84
N THR A 152 -6.82 -0.31 2.80
CA THR A 152 -5.38 -0.26 2.57
C THR A 152 -4.92 -1.44 1.72
N GLU A 153 -5.39 -2.65 2.02
CA GLU A 153 -5.10 -3.86 1.24
C GLU A 153 -5.60 -3.74 -0.20
N LEU A 154 -6.86 -3.35 -0.38
CA LEU A 154 -7.43 -3.18 -1.73
C LEU A 154 -6.65 -2.14 -2.54
N HIS A 155 -6.35 -0.99 -1.93
CA HIS A 155 -5.60 0.06 -2.60
C HIS A 155 -4.18 -0.37 -2.95
N GLY A 156 -3.48 -1.00 -2.02
CA GLY A 156 -2.11 -1.47 -2.18
C GLY A 156 -1.99 -2.55 -3.24
N MET A 157 -2.82 -3.59 -3.18
CA MET A 157 -2.78 -4.71 -4.13
C MET A 157 -3.12 -4.27 -5.55
N ILE A 158 -4.20 -3.48 -5.73
CA ILE A 158 -4.55 -2.95 -7.06
C ILE A 158 -3.45 -2.00 -7.55
N GLY A 159 -2.88 -1.19 -6.67
CA GLY A 159 -1.79 -0.27 -7.00
C GLY A 159 -0.54 -1.00 -7.49
N LEU A 160 -0.12 -2.05 -6.80
CA LEU A 160 1.03 -2.88 -7.19
C LEU A 160 0.78 -3.63 -8.49
N TYR A 161 -0.41 -4.22 -8.67
CA TYR A 161 -0.81 -4.85 -9.93
C TYR A 161 -0.69 -3.86 -11.10
N ARG A 162 -1.29 -2.68 -10.98
CA ARG A 162 -1.23 -1.67 -12.04
C ARG A 162 0.18 -1.12 -12.29
N LEU A 163 0.99 -1.08 -11.26
CA LEU A 163 2.41 -0.73 -11.39
C LEU A 163 3.15 -1.81 -12.19
N ALA A 164 2.93 -3.08 -11.87
CA ALA A 164 3.54 -4.20 -12.56
C ALA A 164 3.15 -4.25 -14.05
N VAL A 165 1.89 -3.99 -14.36
CA VAL A 165 1.41 -3.85 -15.75
C VAL A 165 2.05 -2.65 -16.45
N LYS A 166 2.14 -1.51 -15.78
CA LYS A 166 2.74 -0.29 -16.36
C LYS A 166 4.21 -0.44 -16.72
N TRP A 167 4.95 -1.23 -15.95
CA TRP A 167 6.39 -1.44 -16.16
C TRP A 167 6.70 -2.76 -16.88
N ASP A 168 5.69 -3.40 -17.48
CA ASP A 168 5.80 -4.67 -18.22
C ASP A 168 6.55 -5.77 -17.45
N ILE A 169 6.40 -5.80 -16.10
CA ILE A 169 7.10 -6.78 -15.24
C ILE A 169 6.69 -8.22 -15.61
N PHE A 170 5.47 -8.41 -16.13
CA PHE A 170 4.93 -9.69 -16.57
C PHE A 170 5.00 -9.91 -18.08
N ALA A 171 5.67 -9.01 -18.83
CA ALA A 171 5.84 -9.20 -20.27
C ALA A 171 6.61 -10.50 -20.53
N LYS A 172 6.02 -11.39 -21.30
CA LYS A 172 6.72 -12.57 -21.81
C LYS A 172 7.89 -12.11 -22.68
N ASN A 173 9.06 -12.71 -22.48
CA ASN A 173 10.21 -12.43 -23.33
C ASN A 173 9.82 -12.65 -24.81
N PRO A 174 10.07 -11.68 -25.71
CA PRO A 174 9.76 -11.83 -27.14
C PRO A 174 10.37 -13.10 -27.77
N GLU A 175 11.48 -13.60 -27.24
CA GLU A 175 12.12 -14.84 -27.69
C GLU A 175 11.26 -16.08 -27.43
N THR A 176 10.48 -16.12 -26.32
CA THR A 176 9.58 -17.25 -26.04
C THR A 176 8.42 -17.30 -27.01
N ASP A 177 7.86 -16.16 -27.41
CA ASP A 177 6.77 -16.12 -28.39
C ASP A 177 7.23 -16.55 -29.79
N ILE A 178 8.46 -16.21 -30.20
CA ILE A 178 9.04 -16.65 -31.48
C ILE A 178 9.28 -18.16 -31.49
N ILE A 179 9.71 -18.72 -30.33
CA ILE A 179 9.93 -20.17 -30.19
C ILE A 179 8.60 -20.92 -30.21
N ASP A 180 7.56 -20.41 -29.54
CA ASP A 180 6.23 -21.01 -29.51
C ASP A 180 5.54 -20.94 -30.87
N GLN A 181 5.64 -19.82 -31.59
CA GLN A 181 5.15 -19.70 -32.97
C GLN A 181 5.86 -20.67 -33.91
N ARG A 182 7.20 -20.77 -33.84
CA ARG A 182 7.98 -21.70 -34.68
C ARG A 182 7.65 -23.17 -34.38
N ASN A 183 7.34 -23.51 -33.13
CA ASN A 183 6.95 -24.86 -32.74
C ASN A 183 5.51 -25.19 -33.15
N GLY A 184 4.61 -24.19 -33.10
CA GLY A 184 3.24 -24.31 -33.59
C GLY A 184 3.16 -24.52 -35.10
N ASP A 185 3.94 -23.79 -35.87
CA ASP A 185 4.02 -23.95 -37.34
C ASP A 185 4.59 -25.32 -37.75
N ARG A 186 5.55 -25.88 -37.00
CA ARG A 186 6.07 -27.22 -37.25
C ARG A 186 5.10 -28.34 -36.91
N ALA A 187 4.20 -28.13 -35.95
CA ALA A 187 3.18 -29.11 -35.57
C ALA A 187 2.00 -29.16 -36.56
N GLY A 188 1.72 -28.06 -37.27
CA GLY A 188 0.69 -27.97 -38.30
C GLY A 188 1.09 -28.49 -39.68
N LEU A 189 2.35 -28.92 -39.87
CA LEU A 189 2.90 -29.47 -41.12
C LEU A 189 3.06 -30.99 -41.12
N ARG A 190 2.41 -31.73 -40.20
CA ARG A 190 2.40 -33.17 -40.15
C ARG A 190 1.04 -33.76 -40.41
#